data_6db956fcadd472f7c95314cddad9e651
#
_entry.id   6db956fcadd472f7c95314cddad9e651
#
_cell.length_a   1.000
_cell.length_b   1.000
_cell.length_c   1.000
_cell.angle_alpha   90.00
_cell.angle_beta   90.00
_cell.angle_gamma   90.00
#
_symmetry.space_group_name_H-M   'P 1'
#
loop_
_entity.id
_entity.type
_entity.pdbx_description
1 polymer ?
#
loop_
_entity_poly.entity_id
_entity_poly.type
_entity_poly.pdbx_seq_one_letter_code
_entity_poly.pdbx_strand_id
1 'polypeptide(L)'
;MIQKREDVRNVAIIAHVDHGKTTLVDELLKQSGVFRENQEVAERVMDSNDIERERGITILSKNTAVMYKNTKINIIDTPGHADFGGEVERVLKMVNGVILVVDAFEGAMPQTKFVLKKALELKLPVIVCINKIDRPEARAAEVVDEVLELFLELDADDSQLDCPFVFASAKTGVASLEENEAGVDMTPLFETILDYIPAPEGDPDAGTQVLISTIDYNEYVGRIGVGKVDNGIIKVNQEVIICNHHEPDKQSKVKVSKLYEFDGLNKVEVKEAGIGSIVAISGISDIHIGDTLCAVDNVVPIPFQKISEPTIAMQFIVNDSPLAGQEGKYVTSRHLRDRLFRELNTDVSLRVEETESADSFKVSGRGELHLSVLIENMRREGYEFAVSKAEVLYRTDENGKRLEPMELAYIDVPEEFSGTVIEKLSQRKGELQNMGKASGGYARLEFTIPSRGLIGYRGEFMTDTKGNGILNTIFNGYGPYKGDIQYRKQGSLIAFEAGEAITYGLYNAQERGTLFIGPGEKVYSGMVVGQNGKGEDIELNVCKKKQLTNTRSSSADEALRLTPPRILSLEQALDFIDTDELLEVTPENLRIRKKILDPTLRKRAGYKK
;
A
#
# COMPACT_ATOMS: atom_id res chain seq x y z
N MET A 1 -32.66 -24.39 7.97
CA MET A 1 -32.73 -23.61 9.23
C MET A 1 -31.38 -22.98 9.50
N ILE A 2 -31.36 -21.69 9.92
CA ILE A 2 -30.11 -21.03 10.29
C ILE A 2 -29.47 -21.77 11.46
N GLN A 3 -28.22 -22.18 11.29
CA GLN A 3 -27.41 -22.85 12.31
C GLN A 3 -26.15 -22.01 12.58
N LYS A 4 -25.68 -22.03 13.82
CA LYS A 4 -24.39 -21.45 14.22
C LYS A 4 -23.32 -22.54 14.23
N ARG A 5 -22.17 -22.23 13.67
CA ARG A 5 -21.04 -23.14 13.64
C ARG A 5 -20.04 -22.78 14.74
N GLU A 6 -20.30 -23.30 15.95
CA GLU A 6 -19.54 -22.96 17.16
C GLU A 6 -18.07 -23.36 17.14
N ASP A 7 -17.69 -24.30 16.26
CA ASP A 7 -16.31 -24.77 16.08
C ASP A 7 -15.45 -23.88 15.15
N VAL A 8 -15.97 -22.71 14.72
CA VAL A 8 -15.27 -21.77 13.85
C VAL A 8 -15.41 -20.32 14.37
N ARG A 9 -14.33 -19.53 14.26
CA ARG A 9 -14.32 -18.07 14.39
C ARG A 9 -13.55 -17.47 13.24
N ASN A 10 -14.06 -16.38 12.68
CA ASN A 10 -13.39 -15.65 11.61
C ASN A 10 -13.10 -14.23 12.09
N VAL A 11 -11.83 -13.86 12.18
CA VAL A 11 -11.39 -12.56 12.70
C VAL A 11 -10.45 -11.86 11.73
N ALA A 12 -10.60 -10.55 11.59
CA ALA A 12 -9.62 -9.71 10.90
C ALA A 12 -8.75 -8.99 11.93
N ILE A 13 -7.47 -8.85 11.64
CA ILE A 13 -6.57 -8.04 12.47
C ILE A 13 -6.30 -6.72 11.78
N ILE A 14 -6.60 -5.64 12.48
CA ILE A 14 -6.41 -4.25 12.06
C ILE A 14 -5.36 -3.61 12.97
N ALA A 15 -4.39 -2.92 12.39
CA ALA A 15 -3.41 -2.16 13.14
C ALA A 15 -2.84 -1.02 12.32
N HIS A 16 -2.31 0.00 12.98
CA HIS A 16 -1.38 0.92 12.35
C HIS A 16 -0.06 0.22 12.03
N VAL A 17 0.69 0.81 11.10
CA VAL A 17 2.07 0.38 10.80
C VAL A 17 2.89 0.38 12.10
N ASP A 18 3.71 -0.63 12.29
CA ASP A 18 4.56 -0.83 13.48
C ASP A 18 3.86 -1.04 14.84
N HIS A 19 2.52 -1.09 14.92
CA HIS A 19 1.82 -1.45 16.16
C HIS A 19 1.97 -2.93 16.57
N GLY A 20 2.66 -3.74 15.75
CA GLY A 20 3.02 -5.12 16.07
C GLY A 20 2.00 -6.16 15.63
N LYS A 21 1.18 -5.85 14.61
CA LYS A 21 0.20 -6.75 14.01
C LYS A 21 0.80 -8.10 13.61
N THR A 22 1.84 -8.10 12.77
CA THR A 22 2.51 -9.31 12.29
C THR A 22 3.12 -10.11 13.43
N THR A 23 3.76 -9.44 14.39
CA THR A 23 4.33 -10.08 15.58
C THR A 23 3.25 -10.77 16.44
N LEU A 24 2.07 -10.14 16.56
CA LEU A 24 0.94 -10.73 17.29
C LEU A 24 0.42 -11.99 16.59
N VAL A 25 0.26 -11.96 15.27
CA VAL A 25 -0.16 -13.13 14.49
C VAL A 25 0.86 -14.26 14.58
N ASP A 26 2.15 -13.93 14.45
CA ASP A 26 3.23 -14.91 14.60
C ASP A 26 3.18 -15.60 15.98
N GLU A 27 2.90 -14.84 17.03
CA GLU A 27 2.83 -15.39 18.38
C GLU A 27 1.58 -16.25 18.61
N LEU A 28 0.43 -15.86 18.05
CA LEU A 28 -0.77 -16.70 18.04
C LEU A 28 -0.53 -18.03 17.29
N LEU A 29 0.18 -17.99 16.16
CA LEU A 29 0.56 -19.20 15.41
C LEU A 29 1.49 -20.11 16.22
N LYS A 30 2.47 -19.54 16.93
CA LYS A 30 3.41 -20.32 17.77
C LYS A 30 2.68 -21.01 18.93
N GLN A 31 1.86 -20.25 19.66
CA GLN A 31 1.21 -20.77 20.88
C GLN A 31 0.02 -21.70 20.57
N SER A 32 -0.54 -21.65 19.36
CA SER A 32 -1.54 -22.62 18.90
C SER A 32 -0.97 -24.00 18.52
N GLY A 33 0.36 -24.17 18.52
CA GLY A 33 1.01 -25.45 18.20
C GLY A 33 1.12 -25.74 16.69
N VAL A 34 0.93 -24.76 15.83
CA VAL A 34 1.10 -24.89 14.36
C VAL A 34 2.54 -25.22 13.99
N PHE A 35 3.51 -24.74 14.75
CA PHE A 35 4.94 -25.02 14.55
C PHE A 35 5.41 -26.15 15.49
N ARG A 36 6.31 -27.00 14.99
CA ARG A 36 6.95 -28.04 15.82
C ARG A 36 7.93 -27.39 16.81
N GLU A 37 8.05 -27.93 18.02
CA GLU A 37 8.88 -27.41 19.14
C GLU A 37 10.34 -27.10 18.77
N ASN A 38 10.90 -27.69 17.71
CA ASN A 38 12.29 -27.49 17.26
C ASN A 38 12.39 -26.80 15.88
N GLN A 39 11.31 -26.18 15.39
CA GLN A 39 11.35 -25.48 14.12
C GLN A 39 11.80 -24.02 14.36
N GLU A 40 12.98 -23.66 13.86
CA GLU A 40 13.36 -22.24 13.78
C GLU A 40 12.39 -21.53 12.83
N VAL A 41 11.53 -20.71 13.40
CA VAL A 41 10.58 -19.90 12.64
C VAL A 41 11.21 -18.54 12.41
N ALA A 42 11.35 -18.13 11.17
CA ALA A 42 11.79 -16.79 10.84
C ALA A 42 10.82 -15.77 11.44
N GLU A 43 11.32 -14.66 11.95
CA GLU A 43 10.47 -13.55 12.38
C GLU A 43 9.64 -13.03 11.20
N ARG A 44 8.39 -12.61 11.45
CA ARG A 44 7.44 -12.10 10.44
C ARG A 44 7.09 -13.15 9.37
N VAL A 45 6.66 -14.31 9.82
CA VAL A 45 6.29 -15.45 8.94
C VAL A 45 5.17 -15.08 7.96
N MET A 46 4.27 -14.17 8.35
CA MET A 46 3.19 -13.69 7.49
C MET A 46 3.70 -12.74 6.40
N ASP A 47 4.80 -12.02 6.60
CA ASP A 47 5.35 -11.10 5.60
C ASP A 47 6.19 -11.88 4.58
N SER A 48 5.53 -12.47 3.57
CA SER A 48 6.18 -13.29 2.55
C SER A 48 6.93 -12.47 1.48
N ASN A 49 6.64 -11.15 1.38
CA ASN A 49 7.27 -10.25 0.44
C ASN A 49 8.40 -9.47 1.14
N ASP A 50 9.59 -9.42 0.53
CA ASP A 50 10.72 -8.68 1.08
C ASP A 50 10.41 -7.18 1.25
N ILE A 51 9.57 -6.60 0.38
CA ILE A 51 9.13 -5.20 0.50
C ILE A 51 8.24 -4.99 1.74
N GLU A 52 7.36 -5.93 2.06
CA GLU A 52 6.55 -5.87 3.28
C GLU A 52 7.46 -5.89 4.53
N ARG A 53 8.48 -6.77 4.54
CA ARG A 53 9.44 -6.86 5.65
C ARG A 53 10.28 -5.60 5.81
N GLU A 54 10.78 -5.03 4.70
CA GLU A 54 11.61 -3.83 4.72
C GLU A 54 10.84 -2.58 5.13
N ARG A 55 9.59 -2.47 4.66
CA ARG A 55 8.74 -1.30 4.92
C ARG A 55 7.91 -1.42 6.19
N GLY A 56 7.82 -2.62 6.78
CA GLY A 56 6.99 -2.90 7.95
C GLY A 56 5.48 -2.83 7.67
N ILE A 57 5.03 -2.86 6.41
CA ILE A 57 3.63 -2.73 6.02
C ILE A 57 3.09 -4.03 5.41
N THR A 58 1.86 -4.37 5.68
CA THR A 58 1.13 -5.40 4.95
C THR A 58 0.56 -4.80 3.66
N ILE A 59 0.89 -5.38 2.53
CA ILE A 59 0.45 -4.95 1.19
C ILE A 59 -0.75 -5.79 0.74
N LEU A 60 -0.66 -7.10 0.90
CA LEU A 60 -1.70 -8.06 0.53
C LEU A 60 -2.28 -8.73 1.76
N SER A 61 -3.61 -8.88 1.80
CA SER A 61 -4.29 -9.65 2.84
C SER A 61 -3.90 -11.12 2.76
N LYS A 62 -3.63 -11.71 3.92
CA LYS A 62 -3.24 -13.11 4.05
C LYS A 62 -4.17 -13.83 5.00
N ASN A 63 -4.48 -15.07 4.64
CA ASN A 63 -5.33 -15.91 5.44
C ASN A 63 -4.47 -16.95 6.16
N THR A 64 -4.70 -17.11 7.44
CA THR A 64 -4.15 -18.18 8.25
C THR A 64 -5.21 -18.76 9.17
N ALA A 65 -4.98 -19.91 9.72
CA ALA A 65 -5.89 -20.54 10.66
C ALA A 65 -5.12 -21.19 11.81
N VAL A 66 -5.63 -21.05 13.02
CA VAL A 66 -5.08 -21.70 14.21
C VAL A 66 -6.15 -22.55 14.88
N MET A 67 -5.75 -23.62 15.53
CA MET A 67 -6.64 -24.43 16.36
C MET A 67 -6.42 -24.06 17.82
N TYR A 68 -7.46 -23.58 18.48
CA TYR A 68 -7.44 -23.35 19.92
C TYR A 68 -8.58 -24.14 20.57
N LYS A 69 -8.22 -25.03 21.51
CA LYS A 69 -9.13 -26.06 22.01
C LYS A 69 -9.74 -26.84 20.84
N ASN A 70 -11.05 -26.81 20.68
CA ASN A 70 -11.77 -27.49 19.58
C ASN A 70 -12.30 -26.50 18.52
N THR A 71 -11.85 -25.25 18.54
CA THR A 71 -12.32 -24.19 17.65
C THR A 71 -11.22 -23.79 16.67
N LYS A 72 -11.58 -23.76 15.39
CA LYS A 72 -10.75 -23.22 14.32
C LYS A 72 -10.92 -21.70 14.25
N ILE A 73 -9.87 -20.96 14.50
CA ILE A 73 -9.86 -19.52 14.38
C ILE A 73 -9.15 -19.15 13.07
N ASN A 74 -9.92 -18.67 12.09
CA ASN A 74 -9.38 -18.11 10.87
C ASN A 74 -9.00 -16.67 11.13
N ILE A 75 -7.75 -16.34 10.87
CA ILE A 75 -7.18 -15.00 11.07
C ILE A 75 -6.85 -14.42 9.70
N ILE A 76 -7.41 -13.26 9.39
CA ILE A 76 -7.14 -12.56 8.14
C ILE A 76 -6.32 -11.31 8.47
N ASP A 77 -5.09 -11.29 7.98
CA ASP A 77 -4.23 -10.12 8.08
C ASP A 77 -4.66 -9.06 7.06
N THR A 78 -4.93 -7.83 7.52
CA THR A 78 -5.43 -6.75 6.67
C THR A 78 -4.35 -5.70 6.39
N PRO A 79 -4.28 -5.14 5.17
CA PRO A 79 -3.47 -3.97 4.92
C PRO A 79 -3.87 -2.80 5.81
N GLY A 80 -2.88 -2.11 6.38
CA GLY A 80 -3.12 -0.94 7.24
C GLY A 80 -3.20 0.39 6.47
N HIS A 81 -2.76 0.43 5.21
CA HIS A 81 -2.66 1.66 4.43
C HIS A 81 -3.92 1.92 3.59
N ALA A 82 -4.37 3.18 3.53
CA ALA A 82 -5.58 3.59 2.81
C ALA A 82 -5.58 3.27 1.31
N ASP A 83 -4.40 3.22 0.67
CA ASP A 83 -4.25 2.85 -0.75
C ASP A 83 -4.76 1.43 -1.04
N PHE A 84 -4.82 0.57 0.00
CA PHE A 84 -5.34 -0.80 -0.07
C PHE A 84 -6.76 -0.94 0.53
N GLY A 85 -7.46 0.18 0.74
CA GLY A 85 -8.78 0.22 1.39
C GLY A 85 -9.85 -0.71 0.80
N GLY A 86 -9.81 -0.96 -0.51
CA GLY A 86 -10.75 -1.91 -1.12
C GLY A 86 -10.47 -3.38 -0.77
N GLU A 87 -9.25 -3.74 -0.38
CA GLU A 87 -8.97 -5.07 0.15
C GLU A 87 -9.53 -5.20 1.56
N VAL A 88 -9.39 -4.16 2.36
CA VAL A 88 -9.94 -4.10 3.72
C VAL A 88 -11.45 -4.35 3.73
N GLU A 89 -12.21 -3.62 2.89
CA GLU A 89 -13.67 -3.79 2.83
C GLU A 89 -14.10 -5.21 2.44
N ARG A 90 -13.33 -5.88 1.58
CA ARG A 90 -13.59 -7.25 1.16
C ARG A 90 -13.29 -8.27 2.27
N VAL A 91 -12.17 -8.05 2.96
CA VAL A 91 -11.77 -8.89 4.10
C VAL A 91 -12.80 -8.80 5.22
N LEU A 92 -13.28 -7.60 5.55
CA LEU A 92 -14.27 -7.39 6.60
C LEU A 92 -15.60 -8.13 6.35
N LYS A 93 -15.95 -8.43 5.10
CA LYS A 93 -17.12 -9.26 4.78
C LYS A 93 -16.92 -10.77 5.02
N MET A 94 -15.67 -11.23 5.11
CA MET A 94 -15.38 -12.64 5.40
C MET A 94 -15.36 -12.95 6.88
N VAL A 95 -15.28 -11.93 7.75
CA VAL A 95 -15.07 -12.11 9.18
C VAL A 95 -16.34 -11.86 10.00
N ASN A 96 -16.32 -12.35 11.23
CA ASN A 96 -17.39 -12.19 12.21
C ASN A 96 -17.02 -11.18 13.29
N GLY A 97 -15.78 -10.72 13.32
CA GLY A 97 -15.31 -9.69 14.24
C GLY A 97 -13.90 -9.26 13.91
N VAL A 98 -13.40 -8.28 14.65
CA VAL A 98 -12.16 -7.58 14.39
C VAL A 98 -11.32 -7.50 15.67
N ILE A 99 -10.00 -7.64 15.52
CA ILE A 99 -9.03 -7.34 16.58
C ILE A 99 -8.31 -6.06 16.15
N LEU A 100 -8.52 -4.97 16.91
CA LEU A 100 -7.83 -3.70 16.74
C LEU A 100 -6.58 -3.69 17.62
N VAL A 101 -5.40 -3.70 16.99
CA VAL A 101 -4.12 -3.66 17.72
C VAL A 101 -3.63 -2.22 17.79
N VAL A 102 -3.42 -1.73 19.01
CA VAL A 102 -2.96 -0.37 19.30
C VAL A 102 -1.69 -0.43 20.13
N ASP A 103 -0.68 0.37 19.77
CA ASP A 103 0.56 0.49 20.56
C ASP A 103 0.29 1.24 21.87
N ALA A 104 0.73 0.67 22.99
CA ALA A 104 0.52 1.24 24.33
C ALA A 104 1.21 2.60 24.57
N PHE A 105 2.12 3.01 23.70
CA PHE A 105 2.79 4.32 23.76
C PHE A 105 2.22 5.30 22.72
N GLU A 106 2.11 4.87 21.45
CA GLU A 106 1.69 5.73 20.33
C GLU A 106 0.19 6.05 20.39
N GLY A 107 -0.62 5.11 20.89
CA GLY A 107 -2.08 5.28 20.99
C GLY A 107 -2.83 5.08 19.68
N ALA A 108 -4.04 5.64 19.60
CA ALA A 108 -4.92 5.50 18.45
C ALA A 108 -4.48 6.39 17.29
N MET A 109 -3.98 5.78 16.21
CA MET A 109 -3.43 6.48 15.06
C MET A 109 -4.47 6.68 13.93
N PRO A 110 -4.39 7.80 13.15
CA PRO A 110 -5.40 8.13 12.12
C PRO A 110 -5.62 7.09 11.03
N GLN A 111 -4.62 6.27 10.70
CA GLN A 111 -4.77 5.23 9.66
C GLN A 111 -5.76 4.14 10.06
N THR A 112 -5.82 3.79 11.34
CA THR A 112 -6.78 2.81 11.86
C THR A 112 -8.21 3.32 11.78
N LYS A 113 -8.41 4.65 11.77
CA LYS A 113 -9.73 5.30 11.72
C LYS A 113 -10.57 4.84 10.52
N PHE A 114 -9.96 4.74 9.33
CA PHE A 114 -10.67 4.27 8.13
C PHE A 114 -11.16 2.83 8.26
N VAL A 115 -10.25 1.92 8.64
CA VAL A 115 -10.58 0.49 8.74
C VAL A 115 -11.56 0.23 9.87
N LEU A 116 -11.36 0.90 11.01
CA LEU A 116 -12.26 0.82 12.16
C LEU A 116 -13.66 1.36 11.80
N LYS A 117 -13.74 2.52 11.13
CA LYS A 117 -15.02 3.06 10.64
C LYS A 117 -15.79 2.03 9.81
N LYS A 118 -15.10 1.35 8.87
CA LYS A 118 -15.74 0.32 8.05
C LYS A 118 -16.19 -0.90 8.86
N ALA A 119 -15.43 -1.31 9.86
CA ALA A 119 -15.84 -2.39 10.76
C ALA A 119 -17.08 -2.01 11.57
N LEU A 120 -17.14 -0.79 12.10
CA LEU A 120 -18.27 -0.26 12.85
C LEU A 120 -19.52 -0.09 11.97
N GLU A 121 -19.38 0.43 10.73
CA GLU A 121 -20.48 0.51 9.75
C GLU A 121 -21.08 -0.88 9.43
N LEU A 122 -20.24 -1.93 9.39
CA LEU A 122 -20.68 -3.31 9.21
C LEU A 122 -21.18 -3.98 10.50
N LYS A 123 -21.19 -3.25 11.62
CA LYS A 123 -21.57 -3.73 12.96
C LYS A 123 -20.79 -4.97 13.40
N LEU A 124 -19.52 -5.04 13.04
CA LEU A 124 -18.63 -6.09 13.50
C LEU A 124 -18.21 -5.80 14.95
N PRO A 125 -18.27 -6.79 15.86
CA PRO A 125 -17.70 -6.67 17.19
C PRO A 125 -16.19 -6.47 17.11
N VAL A 126 -15.65 -5.58 17.94
CA VAL A 126 -14.24 -5.21 17.97
C VAL A 126 -13.63 -5.58 19.31
N ILE A 127 -12.54 -6.35 19.30
CA ILE A 127 -11.67 -6.57 20.46
C ILE A 127 -10.51 -5.60 20.33
N VAL A 128 -10.23 -4.82 21.36
CA VAL A 128 -9.10 -3.89 21.38
C VAL A 128 -7.92 -4.54 22.08
N CYS A 129 -6.82 -4.74 21.37
CA CYS A 129 -5.57 -5.29 21.89
C CYS A 129 -4.53 -4.16 22.05
N ILE A 130 -4.30 -3.72 23.28
CA ILE A 130 -3.26 -2.75 23.63
C ILE A 130 -1.93 -3.51 23.69
N ASN A 131 -1.12 -3.35 22.64
CA ASN A 131 0.13 -4.09 22.47
C ASN A 131 1.35 -3.29 22.93
N LYS A 132 2.46 -3.98 23.16
CA LYS A 132 3.76 -3.43 23.60
C LYS A 132 3.72 -2.82 25.01
N ILE A 133 2.93 -3.40 25.90
CA ILE A 133 2.89 -3.00 27.33
C ILE A 133 4.24 -3.20 28.06
N ASP A 134 5.18 -3.96 27.46
CA ASP A 134 6.54 -4.16 27.93
C ASP A 134 7.45 -2.94 27.79
N ARG A 135 7.02 -1.90 27.05
CA ARG A 135 7.79 -0.67 26.89
C ARG A 135 7.76 0.16 28.17
N PRO A 136 8.91 0.75 28.59
CA PRO A 136 8.94 1.62 29.77
C PRO A 136 8.05 2.85 29.67
N GLU A 137 7.80 3.33 28.45
CA GLU A 137 6.99 4.52 28.14
C GLU A 137 5.51 4.18 27.90
N ALA A 138 5.09 2.92 28.12
CA ALA A 138 3.71 2.50 27.93
C ALA A 138 2.77 3.30 28.84
N ARG A 139 1.65 3.76 28.25
CA ARG A 139 0.58 4.54 28.93
C ARG A 139 -0.79 3.91 28.62
N ALA A 140 -0.92 2.63 28.89
CA ALA A 140 -2.02 1.80 28.44
C ALA A 140 -3.40 2.34 28.86
N ALA A 141 -3.56 2.85 30.09
CA ALA A 141 -4.82 3.45 30.56
C ALA A 141 -5.24 4.67 29.72
N GLU A 142 -4.28 5.57 29.39
CA GLU A 142 -4.58 6.74 28.56
C GLU A 142 -4.94 6.31 27.13
N VAL A 143 -4.31 5.25 26.61
CA VAL A 143 -4.59 4.71 25.27
C VAL A 143 -5.99 4.08 25.21
N VAL A 144 -6.48 3.47 26.28
CA VAL A 144 -7.88 3.00 26.39
C VAL A 144 -8.86 4.17 26.19
N ASP A 145 -8.62 5.28 26.89
CA ASP A 145 -9.45 6.48 26.76
C ASP A 145 -9.40 7.06 25.33
N GLU A 146 -8.21 7.14 24.72
CA GLU A 146 -8.02 7.60 23.33
C GLU A 146 -8.78 6.70 22.31
N VAL A 147 -8.80 5.39 22.53
CA VAL A 147 -9.53 4.46 21.67
C VAL A 147 -11.03 4.65 21.84
N LEU A 148 -11.54 4.82 23.06
CA LEU A 148 -12.95 5.09 23.30
C LEU A 148 -13.38 6.43 22.69
N GLU A 149 -12.56 7.48 22.81
CA GLU A 149 -12.79 8.75 22.12
C GLU A 149 -12.86 8.57 20.59
N LEU A 150 -11.97 7.75 20.02
CA LEU A 150 -11.98 7.43 18.59
C LEU A 150 -13.27 6.71 18.18
N PHE A 151 -13.78 5.78 18.99
CA PHE A 151 -15.07 5.11 18.75
C PHE A 151 -16.23 6.11 18.74
N LEU A 152 -16.25 7.04 19.69
CA LEU A 152 -17.24 8.12 19.75
C LEU A 152 -17.17 9.04 18.53
N GLU A 153 -15.98 9.42 18.09
CA GLU A 153 -15.80 10.21 16.85
C GLU A 153 -16.29 9.49 15.58
N LEU A 154 -16.34 8.16 15.62
CA LEU A 154 -16.79 7.32 14.51
C LEU A 154 -18.27 6.92 14.61
N ASP A 155 -19.04 7.58 15.49
CA ASP A 155 -20.46 7.33 15.72
C ASP A 155 -20.75 5.87 16.16
N ALA A 156 -19.85 5.25 16.96
CA ALA A 156 -20.07 3.93 17.52
C ALA A 156 -21.29 3.92 18.44
N ASP A 157 -22.08 2.86 18.39
CA ASP A 157 -23.20 2.65 19.28
C ASP A 157 -22.77 2.11 20.67
N ASP A 158 -23.69 2.15 21.66
CA ASP A 158 -23.39 1.73 23.03
C ASP A 158 -22.86 0.29 23.11
N SER A 159 -23.31 -0.60 22.24
CA SER A 159 -22.86 -2.00 22.21
C SER A 159 -21.43 -2.14 21.66
N GLN A 160 -21.00 -1.23 20.79
CA GLN A 160 -19.66 -1.17 20.24
C GLN A 160 -18.66 -0.52 21.21
N LEU A 161 -19.15 0.43 22.05
CA LEU A 161 -18.35 1.04 23.11
C LEU A 161 -18.07 0.07 24.28
N ASP A 162 -18.94 -0.91 24.51
CA ASP A 162 -18.73 -1.98 25.49
C ASP A 162 -17.84 -3.11 24.94
N CYS A 163 -16.74 -2.73 24.28
CA CYS A 163 -15.79 -3.66 23.68
C CYS A 163 -14.76 -4.15 24.72
N PRO A 164 -14.30 -5.42 24.64
CA PRO A 164 -13.28 -5.94 25.53
C PRO A 164 -11.89 -5.37 25.17
N PHE A 165 -11.12 -5.07 26.21
CA PHE A 165 -9.71 -4.70 26.12
C PHE A 165 -8.84 -5.86 26.55
N VAL A 166 -7.76 -6.12 25.81
CA VAL A 166 -6.72 -7.11 26.13
C VAL A 166 -5.38 -6.39 26.09
N PHE A 167 -4.61 -6.49 27.15
CA PHE A 167 -3.29 -5.91 27.28
C PHE A 167 -2.24 -6.96 26.92
N ALA A 168 -1.39 -6.70 25.93
CA ALA A 168 -0.49 -7.69 25.38
C ALA A 168 0.92 -7.16 25.13
N SER A 169 1.88 -8.06 25.20
CA SER A 169 3.20 -7.91 24.60
C SER A 169 3.42 -9.05 23.62
N ALA A 170 3.17 -8.78 22.35
CA ALA A 170 3.40 -9.74 21.27
C ALA A 170 4.86 -10.20 21.22
N LYS A 171 5.81 -9.34 21.59
CA LYS A 171 7.24 -9.65 21.63
C LYS A 171 7.61 -10.69 22.69
N THR A 172 6.98 -10.64 23.84
CA THR A 172 7.23 -11.57 24.96
C THR A 172 6.22 -12.71 25.00
N GLY A 173 5.20 -12.68 24.15
CA GLY A 173 4.20 -13.74 24.02
C GLY A 173 3.21 -13.81 25.17
N VAL A 174 2.87 -12.68 25.79
CA VAL A 174 1.97 -12.64 26.95
C VAL A 174 0.81 -11.69 26.74
N ALA A 175 -0.34 -12.01 27.34
CA ALA A 175 -1.54 -11.18 27.38
C ALA A 175 -2.22 -11.26 28.74
N SER A 176 -2.99 -10.20 29.08
CA SER A 176 -3.82 -10.10 30.29
C SER A 176 -5.11 -9.35 30.00
N LEU A 177 -6.15 -9.54 30.80
CA LEU A 177 -7.38 -8.75 30.77
C LEU A 177 -7.30 -7.50 31.63
N GLU A 178 -6.33 -7.44 32.53
CA GLU A 178 -6.09 -6.32 33.44
C GLU A 178 -4.74 -5.67 33.14
N GLU A 179 -4.68 -4.34 33.12
CA GLU A 179 -3.48 -3.56 32.75
C GLU A 179 -2.24 -3.93 33.60
N ASN A 180 -2.45 -4.14 34.89
CA ASN A 180 -1.36 -4.33 35.87
C ASN A 180 -1.11 -5.81 36.23
N GLU A 181 -1.75 -6.74 35.53
CA GLU A 181 -1.56 -8.16 35.74
C GLU A 181 -0.48 -8.72 34.82
N ALA A 182 0.46 -9.47 35.37
CA ALA A 182 1.48 -10.13 34.58
C ALA A 182 0.86 -11.28 33.77
N GLY A 183 0.79 -11.13 32.45
CA GLY A 183 0.36 -12.20 31.55
C GLY A 183 1.36 -13.38 31.56
N VAL A 184 0.85 -14.57 31.28
CA VAL A 184 1.65 -15.81 31.20
C VAL A 184 1.84 -16.25 29.75
N ASP A 185 0.77 -16.16 28.96
CA ASP A 185 0.70 -16.55 27.55
C ASP A 185 -0.41 -15.76 26.82
N MET A 186 -0.74 -16.11 25.58
CA MET A 186 -1.80 -15.48 24.79
C MET A 186 -3.21 -16.05 25.06
N THR A 187 -3.37 -16.93 26.03
CA THR A 187 -4.68 -17.52 26.40
C THR A 187 -5.77 -16.47 26.62
N PRO A 188 -5.52 -15.35 27.33
CA PRO A 188 -6.56 -14.31 27.52
C PRO A 188 -7.12 -13.77 26.19
N LEU A 189 -6.27 -13.58 25.18
CA LEU A 189 -6.71 -13.13 23.86
C LEU A 189 -7.51 -14.21 23.12
N PHE A 190 -7.07 -15.47 23.18
CA PHE A 190 -7.82 -16.58 22.58
C PHE A 190 -9.21 -16.77 23.21
N GLU A 191 -9.30 -16.72 24.55
CA GLU A 191 -10.58 -16.84 25.24
C GLU A 191 -11.52 -15.65 24.89
N THR A 192 -10.98 -14.43 24.87
CA THR A 192 -11.77 -13.26 24.46
C THR A 192 -12.31 -13.39 23.04
N ILE A 193 -11.52 -13.95 22.10
CA ILE A 193 -12.00 -14.23 20.73
C ILE A 193 -13.17 -15.22 20.75
N LEU A 194 -13.06 -16.31 21.52
CA LEU A 194 -14.13 -17.31 21.60
C LEU A 194 -15.41 -16.79 22.23
N ASP A 195 -15.28 -15.97 23.27
CA ASP A 195 -16.40 -15.48 24.07
C ASP A 195 -17.13 -14.30 23.40
N TYR A 196 -16.37 -13.39 22.77
CA TYR A 196 -16.91 -12.13 22.26
C TYR A 196 -17.23 -12.16 20.75
N ILE A 197 -16.43 -12.85 19.94
CA ILE A 197 -16.69 -12.92 18.50
C ILE A 197 -17.75 -14.00 18.21
N PRO A 198 -18.87 -13.63 17.55
CA PRO A 198 -19.93 -14.60 17.25
C PRO A 198 -19.45 -15.68 16.27
N ALA A 199 -19.96 -16.88 16.47
CA ALA A 199 -19.79 -17.96 15.52
C ALA A 199 -20.46 -17.62 14.18
N PRO A 200 -19.90 -18.04 13.04
CA PRO A 200 -20.56 -17.86 11.75
C PRO A 200 -21.89 -18.63 11.71
N GLU A 201 -22.88 -18.01 11.07
CA GLU A 201 -24.21 -18.57 10.94
C GLU A 201 -24.65 -18.62 9.48
N GLY A 202 -25.50 -19.58 9.14
CA GLY A 202 -26.04 -19.80 7.80
C GLY A 202 -27.00 -20.98 7.77
N ASP A 203 -27.53 -21.29 6.61
CA ASP A 203 -28.40 -22.46 6.41
C ASP A 203 -27.62 -23.59 5.70
N PRO A 204 -27.29 -24.70 6.42
CA PRO A 204 -26.53 -25.80 5.83
C PRO A 204 -27.31 -26.57 4.74
N ASP A 205 -28.64 -26.52 4.81
CA ASP A 205 -29.54 -27.21 3.87
C ASP A 205 -29.89 -26.34 2.65
N ALA A 206 -29.49 -25.06 2.66
CA ALA A 206 -29.65 -24.17 1.51
C ALA A 206 -28.67 -24.53 0.38
N GLY A 207 -28.94 -23.99 -0.80
CA GLY A 207 -27.99 -24.10 -1.93
C GLY A 207 -26.66 -23.42 -1.59
N THR A 208 -25.58 -24.00 -2.11
CA THR A 208 -24.23 -23.46 -1.94
C THR A 208 -24.15 -21.98 -2.30
N GLN A 209 -23.59 -21.16 -1.42
CA GLN A 209 -23.25 -19.76 -1.69
C GLN A 209 -21.87 -19.45 -1.12
N VAL A 210 -20.94 -19.04 -1.99
CA VAL A 210 -19.58 -18.66 -1.62
C VAL A 210 -19.24 -17.33 -2.30
N LEU A 211 -19.06 -16.27 -1.53
CA LEU A 211 -18.61 -14.97 -2.05
C LEU A 211 -17.09 -14.95 -2.16
N ILE A 212 -16.57 -14.70 -3.37
CA ILE A 212 -15.14 -14.56 -3.62
C ILE A 212 -14.69 -13.15 -3.24
N SER A 213 -13.85 -13.06 -2.22
CA SER A 213 -13.37 -11.79 -1.66
C SER A 213 -11.94 -11.45 -2.05
N THR A 214 -11.08 -12.46 -2.27
CA THR A 214 -9.70 -12.26 -2.72
C THR A 214 -9.34 -13.26 -3.81
N ILE A 215 -8.35 -12.91 -4.64
CA ILE A 215 -7.80 -13.78 -5.67
C ILE A 215 -6.32 -14.00 -5.36
N ASP A 216 -5.91 -15.25 -5.40
CA ASP A 216 -4.52 -15.66 -5.41
C ASP A 216 -4.19 -16.27 -6.78
N TYR A 217 -2.91 -16.38 -7.10
CA TYR A 217 -2.47 -16.92 -8.39
C TYR A 217 -1.33 -17.91 -8.20
N ASN A 218 -1.41 -19.02 -8.89
CA ASN A 218 -0.34 -20.01 -8.93
C ASN A 218 -0.09 -20.40 -10.40
N GLU A 219 1.17 -20.43 -10.82
CA GLU A 219 1.53 -20.71 -12.22
C GLU A 219 1.05 -22.07 -12.73
N TYR A 220 0.86 -23.05 -11.84
CA TYR A 220 0.43 -24.41 -12.20
C TYR A 220 -1.09 -24.59 -12.25
N VAL A 221 -1.82 -23.89 -11.39
CA VAL A 221 -3.29 -24.06 -11.26
C VAL A 221 -4.08 -22.82 -11.69
N GLY A 222 -3.40 -21.74 -12.05
CA GLY A 222 -4.02 -20.49 -12.44
C GLY A 222 -4.58 -19.69 -11.28
N ARG A 223 -5.70 -18.98 -11.51
CA ARG A 223 -6.39 -18.20 -10.48
C ARG A 223 -7.00 -19.10 -9.41
N ILE A 224 -6.90 -18.67 -8.17
CA ILE A 224 -7.47 -19.29 -6.99
C ILE A 224 -8.37 -18.26 -6.32
N GLY A 225 -9.67 -18.50 -6.34
CA GLY A 225 -10.63 -17.64 -5.62
C GLY A 225 -10.66 -18.01 -4.14
N VAL A 226 -10.50 -17.02 -3.26
CA VAL A 226 -10.64 -17.21 -1.82
C VAL A 226 -11.90 -16.50 -1.34
N GLY A 227 -12.72 -17.22 -0.58
CA GLY A 227 -13.98 -16.70 -0.08
C GLY A 227 -14.53 -17.45 1.12
N LYS A 228 -15.60 -16.92 1.70
CA LYS A 228 -16.31 -17.55 2.81
C LYS A 228 -17.54 -18.30 2.28
N VAL A 229 -17.79 -19.47 2.82
CA VAL A 229 -19.05 -20.21 2.60
C VAL A 229 -20.13 -19.57 3.48
N ASP A 230 -21.07 -18.87 2.87
CA ASP A 230 -22.15 -18.21 3.60
C ASP A 230 -23.35 -19.17 3.81
N ASN A 231 -23.67 -20.01 2.84
CA ASN A 231 -24.73 -21.02 2.96
C ASN A 231 -24.35 -22.32 2.28
N GLY A 232 -24.98 -23.39 2.70
CA GLY A 232 -24.82 -24.72 2.13
C GLY A 232 -23.45 -25.34 2.37
N ILE A 233 -23.09 -26.27 1.50
CA ILE A 233 -21.83 -26.99 1.49
C ILE A 233 -21.26 -26.94 0.09
N ILE A 234 -19.99 -26.61 -0.05
CA ILE A 234 -19.25 -26.70 -1.31
C ILE A 234 -18.41 -27.95 -1.33
N LYS A 235 -18.39 -28.67 -2.47
CA LYS A 235 -17.66 -29.93 -2.64
C LYS A 235 -16.76 -29.94 -3.86
N VAL A 236 -15.70 -30.73 -3.79
CA VAL A 236 -14.86 -31.01 -4.97
C VAL A 236 -15.70 -31.73 -6.02
N ASN A 237 -15.50 -31.40 -7.28
CA ASN A 237 -16.25 -31.87 -8.44
C ASN A 237 -17.71 -31.42 -8.53
N GLN A 238 -18.18 -30.56 -7.65
CA GLN A 238 -19.51 -29.98 -7.71
C GLN A 238 -19.61 -29.01 -8.91
N GLU A 239 -20.74 -29.05 -9.61
CA GLU A 239 -21.12 -28.04 -10.59
C GLU A 239 -21.77 -26.85 -9.88
N VAL A 240 -21.31 -25.65 -10.15
CA VAL A 240 -21.80 -24.40 -9.58
C VAL A 240 -21.99 -23.36 -10.68
N ILE A 241 -22.85 -22.39 -10.42
CA ILE A 241 -23.01 -21.20 -11.25
C ILE A 241 -22.22 -20.05 -10.65
N ILE A 242 -21.37 -19.43 -11.46
CA ILE A 242 -20.76 -18.15 -11.13
C ILE A 242 -21.77 -17.06 -11.54
N CYS A 243 -22.09 -16.17 -10.61
CA CYS A 243 -22.90 -15.00 -10.83
C CYS A 243 -22.32 -13.81 -10.08
N ASN A 244 -22.67 -12.60 -10.49
CA ASN A 244 -22.19 -11.36 -9.89
C ASN A 244 -23.34 -10.42 -9.59
N HIS A 245 -23.36 -9.81 -8.42
CA HIS A 245 -24.44 -8.91 -8.00
C HIS A 245 -24.60 -7.69 -8.91
N HIS A 246 -23.50 -7.18 -9.46
CA HIS A 246 -23.51 -6.01 -10.36
C HIS A 246 -23.73 -6.35 -11.84
N GLU A 247 -23.59 -7.64 -12.20
CA GLU A 247 -23.77 -8.15 -13.56
C GLU A 247 -24.66 -9.41 -13.53
N PRO A 248 -25.93 -9.31 -13.12
CA PRO A 248 -26.79 -10.48 -12.85
C PRO A 248 -27.08 -11.31 -14.10
N ASP A 249 -26.99 -10.72 -15.28
CA ASP A 249 -27.20 -11.42 -16.57
C ASP A 249 -26.00 -12.26 -17.00
N LYS A 250 -24.82 -12.03 -16.41
CA LYS A 250 -23.60 -12.77 -16.73
C LYS A 250 -23.46 -13.95 -15.79
N GLN A 251 -23.88 -15.11 -16.26
CA GLN A 251 -23.78 -16.36 -15.50
C GLN A 251 -22.97 -17.40 -16.29
N SER A 252 -22.12 -18.15 -15.58
CA SER A 252 -21.36 -19.23 -16.18
C SER A 252 -21.39 -20.48 -15.28
N LYS A 253 -21.62 -21.64 -15.93
CA LYS A 253 -21.58 -22.91 -15.24
C LYS A 253 -20.16 -23.45 -15.24
N VAL A 254 -19.64 -23.75 -14.05
CA VAL A 254 -18.28 -24.23 -13.83
C VAL A 254 -18.25 -25.40 -12.88
N LYS A 255 -17.12 -26.09 -12.85
CA LYS A 255 -16.89 -27.23 -11.95
C LYS A 255 -15.76 -26.89 -10.98
N VAL A 256 -15.96 -27.14 -9.69
CA VAL A 256 -14.94 -26.99 -8.65
C VAL A 256 -13.90 -28.11 -8.81
N SER A 257 -12.70 -27.79 -9.28
CA SER A 257 -11.67 -28.82 -9.50
C SER A 257 -10.98 -29.21 -8.21
N LYS A 258 -10.57 -28.22 -7.41
CA LYS A 258 -9.95 -28.43 -6.10
C LYS A 258 -10.45 -27.41 -5.10
N LEU A 259 -10.53 -27.86 -3.87
CA LEU A 259 -10.99 -27.09 -2.72
C LEU A 259 -9.95 -27.20 -1.60
N TYR A 260 -9.61 -26.07 -1.00
CA TYR A 260 -8.64 -26.01 0.09
C TYR A 260 -9.23 -25.23 1.27
N GLU A 261 -8.84 -25.60 2.46
CA GLU A 261 -8.95 -24.79 3.68
C GLU A 261 -7.56 -24.40 4.18
N PHE A 262 -7.50 -23.41 5.06
CA PHE A 262 -6.25 -22.97 5.68
C PHE A 262 -5.99 -23.77 6.95
N ASP A 263 -4.73 -24.19 7.15
CA ASP A 263 -4.21 -24.81 8.36
C ASP A 263 -2.82 -24.21 8.62
N GLY A 264 -2.71 -23.39 9.64
CA GLY A 264 -1.59 -22.48 9.76
C GLY A 264 -1.47 -21.61 8.51
N LEU A 265 -0.30 -21.58 7.93
CA LEU A 265 0.00 -20.84 6.69
C LEU A 265 -0.24 -21.67 5.41
N ASN A 266 -0.56 -22.96 5.55
CA ASN A 266 -0.68 -23.86 4.43
C ASN A 266 -2.13 -23.96 3.94
N LYS A 267 -2.29 -24.23 2.63
CA LYS A 267 -3.56 -24.61 2.03
C LYS A 267 -3.63 -26.15 2.01
N VAL A 268 -4.59 -26.71 2.73
CA VAL A 268 -4.81 -28.15 2.82
C VAL A 268 -6.01 -28.52 1.96
N GLU A 269 -5.84 -29.51 1.08
CA GLU A 269 -6.91 -29.99 0.20
C GLU A 269 -7.99 -30.70 1.00
N VAL A 270 -9.25 -30.26 0.83
CA VAL A 270 -10.42 -30.83 1.50
C VAL A 270 -11.45 -31.33 0.47
N LYS A 271 -12.28 -32.28 0.83
CA LYS A 271 -13.32 -32.80 -0.05
C LYS A 271 -14.58 -31.93 -0.08
N GLU A 272 -14.88 -31.32 1.04
CA GLU A 272 -16.04 -30.46 1.23
C GLU A 272 -15.77 -29.43 2.34
N ALA A 273 -16.47 -28.31 2.29
CA ALA A 273 -16.44 -27.26 3.30
C ALA A 273 -17.85 -26.67 3.50
N GLY A 274 -18.20 -26.38 4.74
CA GLY A 274 -19.52 -25.87 5.13
C GLY A 274 -19.50 -24.42 5.57
N ILE A 275 -20.60 -23.96 6.11
CA ILE A 275 -20.85 -22.58 6.58
C ILE A 275 -19.68 -22.05 7.40
N GLY A 276 -19.31 -20.82 7.16
CA GLY A 276 -18.25 -20.11 7.90
C GLY A 276 -16.83 -20.52 7.52
N SER A 277 -16.63 -21.63 6.77
CA SER A 277 -15.29 -21.99 6.28
C SER A 277 -14.78 -20.94 5.30
N ILE A 278 -13.53 -20.51 5.49
CA ILE A 278 -12.78 -19.73 4.50
C ILE A 278 -12.06 -20.73 3.59
N VAL A 279 -12.43 -20.71 2.32
CA VAL A 279 -11.99 -21.68 1.32
C VAL A 279 -11.22 -21.03 0.18
N ALA A 280 -10.25 -21.78 -0.36
CA ALA A 280 -9.55 -21.44 -1.58
C ALA A 280 -9.97 -22.43 -2.68
N ILE A 281 -10.42 -21.93 -3.82
CA ILE A 281 -11.04 -22.70 -4.91
C ILE A 281 -10.23 -22.52 -6.17
N SER A 282 -9.79 -23.61 -6.79
CA SER A 282 -9.01 -23.58 -8.02
C SER A 282 -9.67 -24.34 -9.16
N GLY A 283 -9.17 -24.09 -10.39
CA GLY A 283 -9.68 -24.72 -11.61
C GLY A 283 -10.80 -23.95 -12.30
N ILE A 284 -11.01 -22.70 -11.90
CA ILE A 284 -11.93 -21.76 -12.52
C ILE A 284 -11.10 -20.62 -13.09
N SER A 285 -10.91 -20.60 -14.40
CA SER A 285 -10.00 -19.62 -15.07
C SER A 285 -10.52 -18.19 -15.05
N ASP A 286 -11.84 -17.99 -15.07
CA ASP A 286 -12.51 -16.70 -15.16
C ASP A 286 -13.24 -16.34 -13.85
N ILE A 287 -12.57 -16.57 -12.72
CA ILE A 287 -13.08 -16.19 -11.41
C ILE A 287 -12.61 -14.77 -11.05
N HIS A 288 -13.52 -13.95 -10.55
CA HIS A 288 -13.24 -12.57 -10.17
C HIS A 288 -13.69 -12.28 -8.74
N ILE A 289 -13.15 -11.22 -8.17
CA ILE A 289 -13.59 -10.73 -6.87
C ILE A 289 -15.03 -10.20 -6.99
N GLY A 290 -15.86 -10.56 -6.03
CA GLY A 290 -17.28 -10.24 -6.01
C GLY A 290 -18.16 -11.26 -6.72
N ASP A 291 -17.57 -12.25 -7.36
CA ASP A 291 -18.32 -13.39 -7.88
C ASP A 291 -18.86 -14.22 -6.73
N THR A 292 -20.09 -14.69 -6.89
CA THR A 292 -20.70 -15.65 -5.99
C THR A 292 -20.81 -17.00 -6.70
N LEU A 293 -20.29 -18.04 -6.07
CA LEU A 293 -20.49 -19.42 -6.50
C LEU A 293 -21.80 -19.91 -5.89
N CYS A 294 -22.79 -20.18 -6.72
CA CYS A 294 -24.12 -20.60 -6.34
C CYS A 294 -24.41 -22.05 -6.75
N ALA A 295 -25.31 -22.72 -6.01
CA ALA A 295 -25.88 -23.97 -6.47
C ALA A 295 -26.65 -23.75 -7.79
N VAL A 296 -26.66 -24.78 -8.65
CA VAL A 296 -27.27 -24.68 -10.00
C VAL A 296 -28.77 -24.40 -9.94
N ASP A 297 -29.44 -24.87 -8.92
CA ASP A 297 -30.88 -24.75 -8.67
C ASP A 297 -31.29 -23.49 -7.88
N ASN A 298 -30.31 -22.77 -7.32
CA ASN A 298 -30.56 -21.56 -6.53
C ASN A 298 -29.46 -20.50 -6.76
N VAL A 299 -29.63 -19.70 -7.79
CA VAL A 299 -28.65 -18.67 -8.16
C VAL A 299 -29.02 -17.32 -7.56
N VAL A 300 -28.41 -17.02 -6.42
CA VAL A 300 -28.63 -15.75 -5.69
C VAL A 300 -27.26 -15.12 -5.41
N PRO A 301 -26.88 -14.06 -6.15
CA PRO A 301 -25.61 -13.38 -5.92
C PRO A 301 -25.61 -12.62 -4.59
N ILE A 302 -24.53 -12.74 -3.85
CA ILE A 302 -24.33 -11.99 -2.58
C ILE A 302 -23.97 -10.54 -2.91
N PRO A 303 -24.64 -9.54 -2.32
CA PRO A 303 -24.28 -8.14 -2.50
C PRO A 303 -22.87 -7.85 -2.01
N PHE A 304 -22.08 -7.19 -2.84
CA PHE A 304 -20.76 -6.73 -2.46
C PHE A 304 -20.51 -5.30 -2.94
N GLN A 305 -19.56 -4.63 -2.29
CA GLN A 305 -19.18 -3.28 -2.67
C GLN A 305 -18.27 -3.33 -3.90
N LYS A 306 -18.62 -2.55 -4.93
CA LYS A 306 -17.80 -2.48 -6.14
C LYS A 306 -16.41 -1.96 -5.81
N ILE A 307 -15.40 -2.61 -6.38
CA ILE A 307 -14.01 -2.20 -6.21
C ILE A 307 -13.87 -0.75 -6.66
N SER A 308 -13.30 0.11 -5.79
CA SER A 308 -13.06 1.50 -6.15
C SER A 308 -12.11 1.59 -7.35
N GLU A 309 -12.45 2.44 -8.31
CA GLU A 309 -11.65 2.62 -9.50
C GLU A 309 -10.31 3.29 -9.18
N PRO A 310 -9.27 3.05 -10.00
CA PRO A 310 -8.01 3.77 -9.89
C PRO A 310 -8.19 5.28 -9.92
N THR A 311 -7.35 6.00 -9.18
CA THR A 311 -7.38 7.47 -9.11
C THR A 311 -6.18 8.14 -9.76
N ILE A 312 -5.07 7.41 -9.92
CA ILE A 312 -3.85 7.89 -10.57
C ILE A 312 -3.39 6.94 -11.66
N ALA A 313 -2.62 7.46 -12.61
CA ALA A 313 -2.01 6.68 -13.67
C ALA A 313 -0.57 7.13 -13.92
N MET A 314 0.27 6.20 -14.36
CA MET A 314 1.62 6.43 -14.85
C MET A 314 1.82 5.71 -16.18
N GLN A 315 2.72 6.23 -17.02
CA GLN A 315 3.18 5.50 -18.19
C GLN A 315 4.40 4.66 -17.81
N PHE A 316 4.37 3.38 -18.16
CA PHE A 316 5.49 2.45 -18.11
C PHE A 316 6.00 2.29 -19.53
N ILE A 317 7.27 2.63 -19.76
CA ILE A 317 7.85 2.78 -21.10
C ILE A 317 9.10 1.94 -21.16
N VAL A 318 9.35 1.31 -22.29
CA VAL A 318 10.63 0.64 -22.55
C VAL A 318 11.77 1.66 -22.40
N ASN A 319 12.84 1.29 -21.68
CA ASN A 319 13.98 2.18 -21.53
C ASN A 319 14.72 2.31 -22.87
N ASP A 320 14.77 3.51 -23.41
CA ASP A 320 15.45 3.88 -24.67
C ASP A 320 16.63 4.83 -24.44
N SER A 321 17.13 4.91 -23.20
CA SER A 321 18.28 5.73 -22.86
C SER A 321 19.59 5.16 -23.46
N PRO A 322 20.64 5.99 -23.58
CA PRO A 322 21.95 5.50 -24.02
C PRO A 322 22.59 4.41 -23.15
N LEU A 323 22.12 4.22 -21.92
CA LEU A 323 22.55 3.17 -21.00
C LEU A 323 21.59 1.98 -20.94
N ALA A 324 20.55 1.98 -21.79
CA ALA A 324 19.54 0.91 -21.80
C ALA A 324 20.16 -0.47 -22.06
N GLY A 325 19.64 -1.48 -21.35
CA GLY A 325 20.04 -2.88 -21.52
C GLY A 325 21.39 -3.27 -20.90
N GLN A 326 22.02 -2.38 -20.14
CA GLN A 326 23.29 -2.69 -19.48
C GLN A 326 23.12 -3.37 -18.12
N GLU A 327 22.01 -3.15 -17.44
CA GLU A 327 21.77 -3.58 -16.05
C GLU A 327 20.58 -4.54 -15.94
N GLY A 328 19.56 -4.38 -16.78
CA GLY A 328 18.34 -5.19 -16.74
C GLY A 328 18.44 -6.51 -17.51
N LYS A 329 17.80 -7.56 -16.99
CA LYS A 329 17.61 -8.84 -17.66
C LYS A 329 16.42 -8.79 -18.65
N TYR A 330 15.36 -8.09 -18.27
CA TYR A 330 14.12 -7.97 -19.04
C TYR A 330 13.94 -6.53 -19.50
N VAL A 331 14.26 -6.27 -20.77
CA VAL A 331 14.39 -4.90 -21.33
C VAL A 331 13.47 -4.64 -22.52
N THR A 332 12.69 -5.63 -22.97
CA THR A 332 11.87 -5.50 -24.19
C THR A 332 10.42 -5.16 -23.87
N SER A 333 9.73 -4.55 -24.84
CA SER A 333 8.30 -4.27 -24.78
C SER A 333 7.47 -5.51 -24.44
N ARG A 334 7.80 -6.66 -25.02
CA ARG A 334 7.13 -7.92 -24.73
C ARG A 334 7.29 -8.33 -23.26
N HIS A 335 8.51 -8.28 -22.71
CA HIS A 335 8.73 -8.61 -21.30
C HIS A 335 7.95 -7.69 -20.38
N LEU A 336 7.97 -6.37 -20.67
CA LEU A 336 7.24 -5.37 -19.90
C LEU A 336 5.73 -5.62 -19.95
N ARG A 337 5.20 -5.87 -21.16
CA ARG A 337 3.78 -6.19 -21.38
C ARG A 337 3.37 -7.44 -20.58
N ASP A 338 4.06 -8.54 -20.79
CA ASP A 338 3.71 -9.82 -20.17
C ASP A 338 3.74 -9.72 -18.65
N ARG A 339 4.69 -8.97 -18.08
CA ARG A 339 4.79 -8.75 -16.64
C ARG A 339 3.64 -7.90 -16.10
N LEU A 340 3.32 -6.78 -16.76
CA LEU A 340 2.24 -5.88 -16.35
C LEU A 340 0.87 -6.57 -16.43
N PHE A 341 0.61 -7.31 -17.50
CA PHE A 341 -0.65 -8.05 -17.63
C PHE A 341 -0.73 -9.24 -16.68
N ARG A 342 0.39 -9.86 -16.32
CA ARG A 342 0.43 -10.91 -15.28
C ARG A 342 0.00 -10.36 -13.92
N GLU A 343 0.36 -9.13 -13.57
CA GLU A 343 -0.04 -8.48 -12.31
C GLU A 343 -1.56 -8.41 -12.15
N LEU A 344 -2.31 -8.21 -13.24
CA LEU A 344 -3.77 -8.18 -13.23
C LEU A 344 -4.43 -9.49 -12.76
N ASN A 345 -3.66 -10.59 -12.69
CA ASN A 345 -4.19 -11.85 -12.17
C ASN A 345 -4.34 -11.83 -10.64
N THR A 346 -3.53 -11.04 -9.96
CA THR A 346 -3.50 -10.93 -8.49
C THR A 346 -4.03 -9.58 -8.00
N ASP A 347 -3.67 -8.50 -8.68
CA ASP A 347 -4.08 -7.16 -8.31
C ASP A 347 -5.25 -6.66 -9.17
N VAL A 348 -6.44 -6.80 -8.64
CA VAL A 348 -7.69 -6.38 -9.30
C VAL A 348 -7.95 -4.87 -9.23
N SER A 349 -7.19 -4.13 -8.42
CA SER A 349 -7.28 -2.68 -8.32
C SER A 349 -6.38 -1.95 -9.33
N LEU A 350 -5.52 -2.68 -9.99
CA LEU A 350 -4.66 -2.21 -11.06
C LEU A 350 -5.39 -2.27 -12.40
N ARG A 351 -5.15 -1.30 -13.28
CA ARG A 351 -5.58 -1.32 -14.67
C ARG A 351 -4.37 -1.08 -15.56
N VAL A 352 -4.21 -1.91 -16.57
CA VAL A 352 -3.15 -1.79 -17.58
C VAL A 352 -3.80 -1.62 -18.95
N GLU A 353 -3.44 -0.55 -19.64
CA GLU A 353 -3.95 -0.23 -20.98
C GLU A 353 -2.75 -0.05 -21.93
N GLU A 354 -2.85 -0.64 -23.11
CA GLU A 354 -1.91 -0.37 -24.20
C GLU A 354 -2.11 1.06 -24.71
N THR A 355 -1.03 1.76 -25.01
CA THR A 355 -1.10 3.10 -25.61
C THR A 355 -0.96 3.02 -27.14
N GLU A 356 -0.98 4.17 -27.81
CA GLU A 356 -0.71 4.24 -29.27
C GLU A 356 0.71 3.77 -29.61
N SER A 357 1.64 3.84 -28.66
CA SER A 357 2.99 3.32 -28.80
C SER A 357 3.07 1.90 -28.28
N ALA A 358 3.60 0.98 -29.08
CA ALA A 358 3.84 -0.41 -28.69
C ALA A 358 4.84 -0.57 -27.51
N ASP A 359 5.61 0.46 -27.21
CA ASP A 359 6.65 0.48 -26.18
C ASP A 359 6.19 1.20 -24.89
N SER A 360 4.91 1.56 -24.79
CA SER A 360 4.37 2.30 -23.66
C SER A 360 3.04 1.69 -23.19
N PHE A 361 2.88 1.59 -21.88
CA PHE A 361 1.67 1.08 -21.21
C PHE A 361 1.20 2.08 -20.18
N LYS A 362 -0.10 2.37 -20.17
CA LYS A 362 -0.70 3.17 -19.13
C LYS A 362 -1.13 2.26 -17.98
N VAL A 363 -0.52 2.46 -16.83
CA VAL A 363 -0.81 1.70 -15.62
C VAL A 363 -1.49 2.61 -14.62
N SER A 364 -2.69 2.24 -14.21
CA SER A 364 -3.52 3.02 -13.29
C SER A 364 -3.70 2.27 -11.99
N GLY A 365 -3.53 2.96 -10.87
CA GLY A 365 -3.62 2.42 -9.51
C GLY A 365 -4.36 3.36 -8.56
N ARG A 366 -4.50 2.96 -7.31
CA ARG A 366 -5.24 3.74 -6.30
C ARG A 366 -4.44 4.88 -5.71
N GLY A 367 -3.12 4.72 -5.62
CA GLY A 367 -2.25 5.72 -5.01
C GLY A 367 -0.79 5.56 -5.45
N GLU A 368 0.05 6.52 -5.08
CA GLU A 368 1.48 6.50 -5.43
C GLU A 368 2.22 5.33 -4.80
N LEU A 369 1.89 4.98 -3.54
CA LEU A 369 2.49 3.83 -2.86
C LEU A 369 2.20 2.53 -3.61
N HIS A 370 0.97 2.35 -4.08
CA HIS A 370 0.57 1.17 -4.85
C HIS A 370 1.43 0.99 -6.12
N LEU A 371 1.58 2.05 -6.91
CA LEU A 371 2.41 2.00 -8.12
C LEU A 371 3.91 1.90 -7.80
N SER A 372 4.40 2.53 -6.72
CA SER A 372 5.80 2.42 -6.31
C SER A 372 6.18 1.01 -5.87
N VAL A 373 5.26 0.29 -5.23
CA VAL A 373 5.45 -1.12 -4.87
C VAL A 373 5.57 -1.99 -6.14
N LEU A 374 4.71 -1.77 -7.13
CA LEU A 374 4.80 -2.47 -8.41
C LEU A 374 6.15 -2.21 -9.11
N ILE A 375 6.58 -0.96 -9.17
CA ILE A 375 7.86 -0.56 -9.75
C ILE A 375 9.02 -1.26 -9.03
N GLU A 376 9.03 -1.27 -7.71
CA GLU A 376 10.10 -1.89 -6.91
C GLU A 376 10.11 -3.42 -7.06
N ASN A 377 8.95 -4.08 -7.10
CA ASN A 377 8.86 -5.51 -7.38
C ASN A 377 9.47 -5.85 -8.74
N MET A 378 9.08 -5.13 -9.78
CA MET A 378 9.61 -5.33 -11.14
C MET A 378 11.11 -5.08 -11.20
N ARG A 379 11.61 -4.05 -10.51
CA ARG A 379 13.04 -3.74 -10.40
C ARG A 379 13.81 -4.91 -9.80
N ARG A 380 13.35 -5.49 -8.69
CA ARG A 380 13.97 -6.64 -8.02
C ARG A 380 13.90 -7.93 -8.84
N GLU A 381 12.87 -8.08 -9.65
CA GLU A 381 12.74 -9.19 -10.60
C GLU A 381 13.74 -9.08 -11.79
N GLY A 382 14.44 -7.97 -11.93
CA GLY A 382 15.44 -7.74 -12.98
C GLY A 382 14.92 -7.04 -14.23
N TYR A 383 13.76 -6.35 -14.13
CA TYR A 383 13.23 -5.53 -15.22
C TYR A 383 13.93 -4.17 -15.29
N GLU A 384 14.09 -3.69 -16.51
CA GLU A 384 14.56 -2.34 -16.82
C GLU A 384 13.54 -1.62 -17.68
N PHE A 385 13.09 -0.46 -17.24
CA PHE A 385 12.04 0.33 -17.88
C PHE A 385 12.13 1.79 -17.43
N ALA A 386 11.33 2.66 -18.02
CA ALA A 386 11.16 4.03 -17.57
C ALA A 386 9.71 4.31 -17.18
N VAL A 387 9.51 5.22 -16.23
CA VAL A 387 8.18 5.66 -15.81
C VAL A 387 8.02 7.17 -15.92
N SER A 388 6.80 7.60 -16.25
CA SER A 388 6.43 9.02 -16.26
C SER A 388 6.01 9.49 -14.87
N LYS A 389 5.86 10.80 -14.71
CA LYS A 389 5.18 11.39 -13.55
C LYS A 389 3.77 10.81 -13.40
N ALA A 390 3.35 10.60 -12.16
CA ALA A 390 1.97 10.24 -11.86
C ALA A 390 1.00 11.37 -12.21
N GLU A 391 -0.11 11.01 -12.85
CA GLU A 391 -1.19 11.92 -13.21
C GLU A 391 -2.51 11.41 -12.62
N VAL A 392 -3.33 12.32 -12.11
CA VAL A 392 -4.67 11.95 -11.61
C VAL A 392 -5.64 11.67 -12.75
N LEU A 393 -6.54 10.71 -12.53
CA LEU A 393 -7.58 10.37 -13.49
C LEU A 393 -8.78 11.30 -13.28
N TYR A 394 -9.04 12.14 -14.25
CA TYR A 394 -10.19 13.05 -14.25
C TYR A 394 -11.46 12.34 -14.73
N ARG A 395 -12.60 12.83 -14.25
CA ARG A 395 -13.94 12.44 -14.75
C ARG A 395 -14.66 13.66 -15.29
N THR A 396 -15.75 13.42 -15.96
CA THR A 396 -16.65 14.47 -16.44
C THR A 396 -18.03 14.22 -15.85
N ASP A 397 -18.65 15.26 -15.29
CA ASP A 397 -20.03 15.18 -14.79
C ASP A 397 -21.05 15.17 -15.95
N GLU A 398 -22.33 15.02 -15.61
CA GLU A 398 -23.44 15.02 -16.59
C GLU A 398 -23.54 16.34 -17.37
N ASN A 399 -22.96 17.43 -16.87
CA ASN A 399 -22.96 18.76 -17.47
C ASN A 399 -21.67 19.05 -18.27
N GLY A 400 -20.79 18.06 -18.43
CA GLY A 400 -19.51 18.20 -19.13
C GLY A 400 -18.41 18.91 -18.32
N LYS A 401 -18.61 19.14 -17.01
CA LYS A 401 -17.59 19.75 -16.15
C LYS A 401 -16.59 18.70 -15.68
N ARG A 402 -15.33 19.11 -15.66
CA ARG A 402 -14.21 18.28 -15.19
C ARG A 402 -14.25 18.09 -13.68
N LEU A 403 -14.21 16.84 -13.26
CA LEU A 403 -14.09 16.42 -11.86
C LEU A 403 -12.70 15.83 -11.62
N GLU A 404 -12.18 16.01 -10.43
CA GLU A 404 -10.91 15.45 -9.98
C GLU A 404 -11.08 14.64 -8.68
N PRO A 405 -10.23 13.62 -8.46
CA PRO A 405 -10.26 12.86 -7.22
C PRO A 405 -9.85 13.74 -6.04
N MET A 406 -10.60 13.62 -4.95
CA MET A 406 -10.42 14.36 -3.70
C MET A 406 -10.01 13.42 -2.58
N GLU A 407 -9.19 13.90 -1.69
CA GLU A 407 -8.77 13.17 -0.49
C GLU A 407 -9.08 13.97 0.76
N LEU A 408 -9.37 13.26 1.82
CA LEU A 408 -9.42 13.77 3.17
C LEU A 408 -8.07 13.47 3.83
N ALA A 409 -7.31 14.52 4.14
CA ALA A 409 -6.00 14.39 4.74
C ALA A 409 -6.07 14.69 6.24
N TYR A 410 -5.61 13.73 7.04
CA TYR A 410 -5.44 13.83 8.49
C TYR A 410 -3.95 14.02 8.78
N ILE A 411 -3.62 15.08 9.49
CA ILE A 411 -2.24 15.48 9.68
C ILE A 411 -2.00 15.78 11.15
N ASP A 412 -1.09 15.04 11.77
CA ASP A 412 -0.62 15.32 13.11
C ASP A 412 0.80 15.91 13.03
N VAL A 413 0.98 17.13 13.53
CA VAL A 413 2.25 17.83 13.51
C VAL A 413 2.48 18.57 14.84
N PRO A 414 3.75 18.69 15.29
CA PRO A 414 4.06 19.62 16.38
C PRO A 414 3.49 21.01 16.10
N GLU A 415 2.90 21.65 17.11
CA GLU A 415 2.15 22.92 16.96
C GLU A 415 2.96 24.00 16.26
N GLU A 416 4.30 24.01 16.43
CA GLU A 416 5.22 24.95 15.79
C GLU A 416 5.26 24.84 14.25
N PHE A 417 4.94 23.69 13.65
CA PHE A 417 4.94 23.45 12.20
C PHE A 417 3.56 23.57 11.56
N SER A 418 2.49 23.66 12.35
CA SER A 418 1.11 23.67 11.87
C SER A 418 0.86 24.79 10.85
N GLY A 419 1.38 26.00 11.10
CA GLY A 419 1.25 27.15 10.20
C GLY A 419 1.87 26.90 8.82
N THR A 420 3.07 26.31 8.78
CA THR A 420 3.78 25.98 7.52
C THR A 420 3.00 24.94 6.71
N VAL A 421 2.47 23.92 7.38
CA VAL A 421 1.68 22.86 6.74
C VAL A 421 0.37 23.43 6.16
N ILE A 422 -0.34 24.27 6.92
CA ILE A 422 -1.58 24.92 6.48
C ILE A 422 -1.31 25.78 5.24
N GLU A 423 -0.27 26.60 5.25
CA GLU A 423 0.10 27.44 4.12
C GLU A 423 0.37 26.60 2.86
N LYS A 424 1.21 25.58 2.97
CA LYS A 424 1.60 24.74 1.82
C LYS A 424 0.44 23.95 1.24
N LEU A 425 -0.40 23.34 2.07
CA LEU A 425 -1.57 22.60 1.60
C LEU A 425 -2.60 23.54 0.96
N SER A 426 -2.79 24.75 1.50
CA SER A 426 -3.68 25.76 0.90
C SER A 426 -3.18 26.20 -0.48
N GLN A 427 -1.86 26.37 -0.67
CA GLN A 427 -1.26 26.64 -2.00
C GLN A 427 -1.53 25.48 -2.99
N ARG A 428 -1.62 24.25 -2.49
CA ARG A 428 -1.95 23.04 -3.24
C ARG A 428 -3.46 22.76 -3.35
N LYS A 429 -4.30 23.79 -3.10
CA LYS A 429 -5.76 23.75 -3.19
C LYS A 429 -6.44 22.90 -2.11
N GLY A 430 -5.76 22.63 -1.00
CA GLY A 430 -6.36 22.04 0.20
C GLY A 430 -7.21 23.06 0.95
N GLU A 431 -8.33 22.61 1.47
CA GLU A 431 -9.25 23.36 2.31
C GLU A 431 -9.23 22.76 3.71
N LEU A 432 -8.82 23.57 4.70
CA LEU A 432 -8.83 23.18 6.10
C LEU A 432 -10.29 23.00 6.56
N GLN A 433 -10.61 21.80 7.01
CA GLN A 433 -11.95 21.46 7.51
C GLN A 433 -12.01 21.60 9.04
N ASN A 434 -10.97 21.14 9.72
CA ASN A 434 -10.92 21.14 11.17
C ASN A 434 -9.48 21.28 11.67
N MET A 435 -9.33 21.88 12.87
CA MET A 435 -8.06 21.96 13.58
C MET A 435 -8.29 21.73 15.07
N GLY A 436 -7.65 20.73 15.62
CA GLY A 436 -7.73 20.35 17.03
C GLY A 436 -6.36 20.22 17.68
N LYS A 437 -6.35 20.00 18.99
CA LYS A 437 -5.14 19.60 19.72
C LYS A 437 -5.08 18.09 19.78
N ALA A 438 -3.91 17.55 19.52
CA ALA A 438 -3.58 16.15 19.79
C ALA A 438 -2.69 16.04 21.03
N SER A 439 -2.56 14.84 21.58
CA SER A 439 -1.72 14.59 22.75
C SER A 439 -0.25 14.97 22.49
N GLY A 440 0.51 15.31 23.51
CA GLY A 440 1.94 15.54 23.42
C GLY A 440 2.37 16.85 22.73
N GLY A 441 1.50 17.88 22.64
CA GLY A 441 1.84 19.17 22.02
C GLY A 441 1.75 19.17 20.48
N TYR A 442 1.00 18.21 19.92
CA TYR A 442 0.70 18.14 18.49
C TYR A 442 -0.61 18.86 18.17
N ALA A 443 -0.68 19.44 16.97
CA ALA A 443 -1.90 19.91 16.35
C ALA A 443 -2.39 18.86 15.35
N ARG A 444 -3.67 18.53 15.39
CA ARG A 444 -4.36 17.70 14.40
C ARG A 444 -5.07 18.60 13.40
N LEU A 445 -4.77 18.42 12.12
CA LEU A 445 -5.35 19.17 11.02
C LEU A 445 -6.10 18.21 10.09
N GLU A 446 -7.28 18.62 9.66
CA GLU A 446 -8.07 17.88 8.67
C GLU A 446 -8.28 18.74 7.43
N PHE A 447 -7.89 18.21 6.27
CA PHE A 447 -8.01 18.90 4.99
C PHE A 447 -8.79 18.08 3.97
N THR A 448 -9.62 18.77 3.18
CA THR A 448 -10.08 18.23 1.91
C THR A 448 -9.20 18.80 0.81
N ILE A 449 -8.51 17.92 0.06
CA ILE A 449 -7.51 18.33 -0.92
C ILE A 449 -7.64 17.48 -2.20
N PRO A 450 -7.44 18.05 -3.41
CA PRO A 450 -7.30 17.25 -4.62
C PRO A 450 -6.13 16.28 -4.51
N SER A 451 -6.32 15.01 -4.93
CA SER A 451 -5.24 13.99 -4.86
C SER A 451 -3.95 14.46 -5.53
N ARG A 452 -4.06 15.20 -6.66
CA ARG A 452 -2.90 15.81 -7.32
C ARG A 452 -2.17 16.83 -6.43
N GLY A 453 -2.83 17.46 -5.46
CA GLY A 453 -2.21 18.39 -4.49
C GLY A 453 -1.26 17.68 -3.52
N LEU A 454 -1.42 16.38 -3.33
CA LEU A 454 -0.58 15.57 -2.45
C LEU A 454 0.60 14.94 -3.20
N ILE A 455 0.55 14.85 -4.53
CA ILE A 455 1.66 14.35 -5.35
C ILE A 455 2.92 15.16 -5.07
N GLY A 456 3.99 14.48 -4.64
CA GLY A 456 5.27 15.09 -4.28
C GLY A 456 5.26 15.91 -2.98
N TYR A 457 4.16 15.96 -2.22
CA TYR A 457 4.10 16.73 -0.97
C TYR A 457 4.71 15.97 0.21
N ARG A 458 4.68 14.65 0.22
CA ARG A 458 5.14 13.84 1.34
C ARG A 458 6.62 14.09 1.68
N GLY A 459 7.47 14.23 0.68
CA GLY A 459 8.89 14.57 0.86
C GLY A 459 9.11 15.97 1.44
N GLU A 460 8.35 16.97 0.97
CA GLU A 460 8.37 18.33 1.53
C GLU A 460 7.87 18.33 2.99
N PHE A 461 6.77 17.65 3.26
CA PHE A 461 6.16 17.54 4.57
C PHE A 461 7.13 16.98 5.62
N MET A 462 7.84 15.90 5.29
CA MET A 462 8.86 15.33 6.19
C MET A 462 10.00 16.31 6.47
N THR A 463 10.39 17.12 5.47
CA THR A 463 11.42 18.15 5.65
C THR A 463 10.92 19.30 6.52
N ASP A 464 9.70 19.79 6.28
CA ASP A 464 9.12 20.92 7.00
C ASP A 464 8.85 20.59 8.47
N THR A 465 8.47 19.35 8.75
CA THR A 465 8.18 18.85 10.11
C THR A 465 9.40 18.23 10.79
N LYS A 466 10.57 18.29 10.17
CA LYS A 466 11.83 17.64 10.65
C LYS A 466 11.65 16.15 10.97
N GLY A 467 10.79 15.47 10.22
CA GLY A 467 10.48 14.05 10.42
C GLY A 467 9.44 13.75 11.50
N ASN A 468 8.91 14.77 12.19
CA ASN A 468 7.96 14.58 13.30
C ASN A 468 6.49 14.69 12.91
N GLY A 469 6.18 14.85 11.62
CA GLY A 469 4.81 14.94 11.14
C GLY A 469 4.28 13.59 10.64
N ILE A 470 2.99 13.36 10.84
CA ILE A 470 2.25 12.21 10.32
C ILE A 470 1.21 12.73 9.33
N LEU A 471 1.22 12.20 8.11
CA LEU A 471 0.28 12.54 7.05
C LEU A 471 -0.42 11.28 6.56
N ASN A 472 -1.72 11.20 6.78
CA ASN A 472 -2.59 10.13 6.31
C ASN A 472 -3.66 10.69 5.40
N THR A 473 -4.00 9.97 4.34
CA THR A 473 -4.99 10.40 3.37
C THR A 473 -5.99 9.28 3.06
N ILE A 474 -7.23 9.67 2.82
CA ILE A 474 -8.33 8.76 2.50
C ILE A 474 -9.05 9.32 1.28
N PHE A 475 -9.24 8.50 0.25
CA PHE A 475 -10.01 8.90 -0.92
C PHE A 475 -11.46 9.28 -0.54
N ASN A 476 -11.87 10.49 -0.92
CA ASN A 476 -13.17 11.10 -0.59
C ASN A 476 -14.00 11.42 -1.83
N GLY A 477 -13.98 10.53 -2.84
CA GLY A 477 -14.78 10.70 -4.04
C GLY A 477 -14.21 11.71 -5.04
N TYR A 478 -15.06 12.21 -5.93
CA TYR A 478 -14.72 13.17 -6.97
C TYR A 478 -15.37 14.52 -6.69
N GLY A 479 -14.58 15.58 -6.78
CA GLY A 479 -15.03 16.97 -6.63
C GLY A 479 -14.73 17.83 -7.86
N PRO A 480 -15.26 19.06 -7.90
CA PRO A 480 -14.97 20.00 -8.99
C PRO A 480 -13.49 20.32 -9.10
N TYR A 481 -12.99 20.45 -10.33
CA TYR A 481 -11.60 20.85 -10.59
C TYR A 481 -11.28 22.20 -9.99
N LYS A 482 -10.27 22.28 -9.13
CA LYS A 482 -9.89 23.47 -8.34
C LYS A 482 -8.84 24.38 -9.00
N GLY A 483 -8.61 24.23 -10.32
CA GLY A 483 -7.63 25.04 -11.05
C GLY A 483 -6.21 24.50 -10.94
N ASP A 484 -5.24 25.15 -11.55
CA ASP A 484 -3.87 24.67 -11.66
C ASP A 484 -3.12 24.71 -10.32
N ILE A 485 -2.23 23.75 -10.12
CA ILE A 485 -1.32 23.63 -8.97
C ILE A 485 0.11 23.68 -9.49
N GLN A 486 0.94 24.48 -8.85
CA GLN A 486 2.36 24.54 -9.12
C GLN A 486 3.09 23.50 -8.27
N TYR A 487 3.58 22.41 -8.90
CA TYR A 487 4.15 21.28 -8.18
C TYR A 487 5.61 21.50 -7.77
N ARG A 488 6.46 21.92 -8.69
CA ARG A 488 7.89 22.09 -8.46
C ARG A 488 8.32 23.52 -8.74
N LYS A 489 8.96 24.16 -7.74
CA LYS A 489 9.50 25.51 -7.84
C LYS A 489 10.94 25.54 -8.38
N GLN A 490 11.65 24.42 -8.36
CA GLN A 490 13.06 24.29 -8.67
C GLN A 490 13.26 23.51 -9.97
N GLY A 491 14.23 23.95 -10.79
CA GLY A 491 14.58 23.30 -12.04
C GLY A 491 15.51 22.10 -11.87
N SER A 492 15.89 21.50 -12.99
CA SER A 492 16.85 20.41 -13.08
C SER A 492 18.23 20.88 -13.54
N LEU A 493 19.28 20.27 -13.00
CA LEU A 493 20.63 20.32 -13.55
C LEU A 493 20.78 19.17 -14.55
N ILE A 494 21.01 19.47 -15.82
CA ILE A 494 20.97 18.52 -16.92
C ILE A 494 22.36 18.32 -17.49
N ALA A 495 22.81 17.08 -17.67
CA ALA A 495 24.07 16.79 -18.33
C ALA A 495 24.01 17.18 -19.82
N PHE A 496 25.00 17.94 -20.27
CA PHE A 496 25.11 18.44 -21.63
C PHE A 496 25.62 17.38 -22.60
N GLU A 497 26.56 16.54 -22.18
CA GLU A 497 27.21 15.54 -23.01
C GLU A 497 27.28 14.17 -22.33
N ALA A 498 27.56 13.13 -23.09
CA ALA A 498 27.80 11.79 -22.58
C ALA A 498 29.27 11.63 -22.14
N GLY A 499 29.46 10.91 -21.03
CA GLY A 499 30.80 10.64 -20.50
C GLY A 499 30.75 10.15 -19.06
N GLU A 500 31.84 10.37 -18.35
CA GLU A 500 32.01 10.08 -16.93
C GLU A 500 32.08 11.39 -16.15
N ALA A 501 31.29 11.49 -15.07
CA ALA A 501 31.29 12.67 -14.22
C ALA A 501 32.62 12.82 -13.48
N ILE A 502 33.24 13.98 -13.58
CA ILE A 502 34.56 14.26 -13.04
C ILE A 502 34.48 15.29 -11.92
N THR A 503 35.32 15.13 -10.91
CA THR A 503 35.37 16.01 -9.73
C THR A 503 35.35 17.52 -10.09
N TYR A 504 36.10 17.93 -11.12
CA TYR A 504 36.13 19.34 -11.54
C TYR A 504 34.80 19.83 -12.14
N GLY A 505 34.17 19.00 -12.98
CA GLY A 505 32.85 19.29 -13.56
C GLY A 505 31.75 19.36 -12.48
N LEU A 506 31.77 18.40 -11.55
CA LEU A 506 30.83 18.35 -10.41
C LEU A 506 31.02 19.53 -9.43
N TYR A 507 32.27 19.92 -9.18
CA TYR A 507 32.58 21.08 -8.32
C TYR A 507 31.95 22.39 -8.84
N ASN A 508 32.02 22.60 -10.15
CA ASN A 508 31.35 23.76 -10.76
C ASN A 508 29.82 23.62 -10.78
N ALA A 509 29.31 22.38 -10.87
CA ALA A 509 27.87 22.11 -10.87
C ALA A 509 27.23 22.29 -9.49
N GLN A 510 27.92 21.94 -8.39
CA GLN A 510 27.39 22.07 -7.03
C GLN A 510 27.11 23.53 -6.62
N GLU A 511 27.74 24.51 -7.26
CA GLU A 511 27.43 25.94 -7.03
C GLU A 511 26.03 26.31 -7.53
N ARG A 512 25.43 25.52 -8.41
CA ARG A 512 24.10 25.75 -9.00
C ARG A 512 22.99 25.07 -8.23
N GLY A 513 23.31 24.03 -7.43
CA GLY A 513 22.30 23.29 -6.69
C GLY A 513 22.82 22.00 -6.07
N THR A 514 21.92 21.10 -5.73
CA THR A 514 22.22 19.82 -5.09
C THR A 514 22.40 18.73 -6.15
N LEU A 515 23.54 18.04 -6.11
CA LEU A 515 23.85 16.95 -7.04
C LEU A 515 23.22 15.63 -6.59
N PHE A 516 22.85 14.79 -7.56
CA PHE A 516 22.35 13.43 -7.35
C PHE A 516 23.37 12.35 -7.67
N ILE A 517 24.46 12.74 -8.32
CA ILE A 517 25.53 11.84 -8.79
C ILE A 517 26.87 12.22 -8.17
N GLY A 518 27.76 11.22 -8.07
CA GLY A 518 29.14 11.37 -7.63
C GLY A 518 30.16 11.29 -8.77
N PRO A 519 31.47 11.46 -8.45
CA PRO A 519 32.55 11.27 -9.42
C PRO A 519 32.62 9.83 -9.90
N GLY A 520 32.93 9.61 -11.18
CA GLY A 520 33.05 8.29 -11.79
C GLY A 520 31.75 7.72 -12.34
N GLU A 521 30.61 8.38 -12.11
CA GLU A 521 29.33 7.92 -12.64
C GLU A 521 29.19 8.25 -14.14
N LYS A 522 28.65 7.29 -14.89
CA LYS A 522 28.37 7.47 -16.32
C LYS A 522 27.14 8.36 -16.49
N VAL A 523 27.26 9.35 -17.35
CA VAL A 523 26.18 10.28 -17.69
C VAL A 523 25.98 10.35 -19.20
N TYR A 524 24.82 10.80 -19.62
CA TYR A 524 24.51 11.06 -21.03
C TYR A 524 23.75 12.37 -21.19
N SER A 525 23.75 12.93 -22.39
CA SER A 525 23.03 14.16 -22.69
C SER A 525 21.54 14.04 -22.38
N GLY A 526 21.01 14.99 -21.60
CA GLY A 526 19.60 14.95 -21.16
C GLY A 526 19.36 14.21 -19.84
N MET A 527 20.37 13.56 -19.25
CA MET A 527 20.28 12.99 -17.91
C MET A 527 20.24 14.12 -16.87
N VAL A 528 19.35 14.01 -15.89
CA VAL A 528 19.25 14.95 -14.76
C VAL A 528 20.25 14.51 -13.69
N VAL A 529 21.22 15.37 -13.42
CA VAL A 529 22.33 15.09 -12.51
C VAL A 529 22.21 15.82 -11.17
N GLY A 530 21.16 16.62 -11.01
CA GLY A 530 20.92 17.35 -9.78
C GLY A 530 19.69 18.25 -9.86
N GLN A 531 19.39 18.89 -8.73
CA GLN A 531 18.33 19.86 -8.55
C GLN A 531 18.92 21.28 -8.58
N ASN A 532 18.40 22.14 -9.45
CA ASN A 532 18.81 23.54 -9.49
C ASN A 532 18.27 24.30 -8.27
N GLY A 533 19.04 25.20 -7.72
CA GLY A 533 18.56 26.16 -6.67
C GLY A 533 17.54 27.18 -7.17
N LYS A 534 17.42 27.36 -8.51
CA LYS A 534 16.48 28.26 -9.18
C LYS A 534 15.39 27.48 -9.91
N GLY A 535 14.33 28.16 -10.34
CA GLY A 535 13.18 27.55 -11.02
C GLY A 535 13.43 27.11 -12.47
N GLU A 536 14.58 27.42 -13.05
CA GLU A 536 14.91 27.11 -14.45
C GLU A 536 15.79 25.87 -14.57
N ASP A 537 15.59 25.11 -15.63
CA ASP A 537 16.49 24.02 -16.00
C ASP A 537 17.79 24.57 -16.57
N ILE A 538 18.92 23.99 -16.16
CA ILE A 538 20.25 24.41 -16.61
C ILE A 538 21.00 23.20 -17.17
N GLU A 539 21.49 23.33 -18.41
CA GLU A 539 22.43 22.39 -19.01
C GLU A 539 23.85 22.73 -18.55
N LEU A 540 24.59 21.72 -18.09
CA LEU A 540 25.96 21.87 -17.63
C LEU A 540 26.82 20.66 -17.94
N ASN A 541 28.13 20.89 -18.08
CA ASN A 541 29.09 19.86 -18.41
C ASN A 541 29.75 19.31 -17.14
N VAL A 542 29.28 18.15 -16.69
CA VAL A 542 29.85 17.43 -15.53
C VAL A 542 31.07 16.58 -15.89
N CYS A 543 31.35 16.38 -17.20
CA CYS A 543 32.48 15.64 -17.71
C CYS A 543 33.73 16.53 -17.99
N LYS A 544 33.60 17.83 -17.70
CA LYS A 544 34.65 18.83 -18.01
C LYS A 544 35.91 18.61 -17.19
N LYS A 545 37.02 18.37 -17.85
CA LYS A 545 38.35 18.28 -17.24
C LYS A 545 38.93 19.65 -16.92
N LYS A 546 39.71 19.76 -15.84
CA LYS A 546 40.50 20.93 -15.54
C LYS A 546 41.55 21.12 -16.64
N GLN A 547 41.53 22.24 -17.33
CA GLN A 547 42.61 22.56 -18.29
C GLN A 547 43.91 22.86 -17.53
N LEU A 548 44.93 22.06 -17.76
CA LEU A 548 46.27 22.30 -17.25
C LEU A 548 46.86 23.47 -18.02
N THR A 549 47.11 24.61 -17.38
CA THR A 549 47.85 25.74 -17.93
C THR A 549 49.26 25.70 -17.35
N ASN A 550 50.29 25.83 -18.20
CA ASN A 550 51.73 25.78 -17.83
C ASN A 550 52.20 26.89 -16.87
N THR A 551 51.32 27.75 -16.37
CA THR A 551 51.64 28.95 -15.58
C THR A 551 51.28 28.86 -14.10
N ARG A 552 50.80 27.71 -13.61
CA ARG A 552 50.46 27.55 -12.18
C ARG A 552 51.51 26.74 -11.43
N SER A 553 52.03 27.31 -10.33
CA SER A 553 52.88 26.59 -9.40
C SER A 553 52.18 25.36 -8.80
N SER A 554 52.89 24.28 -8.64
CA SER A 554 52.38 23.01 -8.09
C SER A 554 51.84 23.09 -6.64
N SER A 555 51.99 24.21 -5.96
CA SER A 555 51.54 24.45 -4.60
C SER A 555 50.13 25.08 -4.48
N ALA A 556 49.43 25.34 -5.59
CA ALA A 556 48.14 26.02 -5.60
C ALA A 556 46.94 25.09 -5.92
N ASP A 557 47.10 23.78 -5.91
CA ASP A 557 46.00 22.85 -6.08
C ASP A 557 45.31 22.61 -4.71
N GLU A 558 44.42 23.54 -4.31
CA GLU A 558 43.46 23.24 -3.26
C GLU A 558 42.63 22.02 -3.64
N ALA A 559 42.53 21.07 -2.72
CA ALA A 559 41.67 19.89 -2.92
C ALA A 559 40.22 20.33 -3.12
N LEU A 560 39.66 20.07 -4.31
CA LEU A 560 38.25 20.37 -4.61
C LEU A 560 37.36 19.54 -3.68
N ARG A 561 36.68 20.20 -2.76
CA ARG A 561 35.73 19.54 -1.86
C ARG A 561 34.36 19.46 -2.55
N LEU A 562 33.88 18.24 -2.75
CA LEU A 562 32.53 17.97 -3.20
C LEU A 562 31.63 17.72 -1.98
N THR A 563 30.44 18.30 -2.02
CA THR A 563 29.35 17.94 -1.12
C THR A 563 28.89 16.53 -1.48
N PRO A 564 28.61 15.62 -0.52
CA PRO A 564 28.05 14.31 -0.83
C PRO A 564 26.78 14.43 -1.69
N PRO A 565 26.64 13.63 -2.75
CA PRO A 565 25.45 13.67 -3.58
C PRO A 565 24.22 13.20 -2.78
N ARG A 566 23.07 13.78 -3.08
CA ARG A 566 21.80 13.32 -2.55
C ARG A 566 21.32 12.13 -3.36
N ILE A 567 21.46 10.93 -2.82
CA ILE A 567 20.92 9.72 -3.45
C ILE A 567 19.41 9.69 -3.18
N LEU A 568 18.61 9.66 -4.25
CA LEU A 568 17.16 9.63 -4.17
C LEU A 568 16.67 8.20 -4.00
N SER A 569 15.74 7.97 -3.07
CA SER A 569 14.94 6.74 -3.06
C SER A 569 13.98 6.71 -4.26
N LEU A 570 13.34 5.57 -4.51
CA LEU A 570 12.36 5.44 -5.59
C LEU A 570 11.23 6.49 -5.44
N GLU A 571 10.67 6.60 -4.24
CA GLU A 571 9.60 7.56 -3.93
C GLU A 571 10.08 9.00 -4.14
N GLN A 572 11.26 9.34 -3.63
CA GLN A 572 11.84 10.68 -3.80
C GLN A 572 12.10 11.02 -5.28
N ALA A 573 12.50 10.03 -6.07
CA ALA A 573 12.71 10.20 -7.50
C ALA A 573 11.38 10.39 -8.24
N LEU A 574 10.34 9.62 -7.89
CA LEU A 574 8.98 9.76 -8.44
C LEU A 574 8.37 11.12 -8.09
N ASP A 575 8.57 11.59 -6.86
CA ASP A 575 8.15 12.92 -6.41
C ASP A 575 8.87 14.07 -7.16
N PHE A 576 10.15 13.85 -7.48
CA PHE A 576 10.98 14.86 -8.10
C PHE A 576 10.68 15.07 -9.58
N ILE A 577 10.40 14.02 -10.36
CA ILE A 577 10.22 14.11 -11.81
C ILE A 577 9.09 15.07 -12.20
N ASP A 578 9.30 15.82 -13.28
CA ASP A 578 8.28 16.69 -13.87
C ASP A 578 7.65 16.07 -15.13
N THR A 579 6.66 16.73 -15.70
CA THR A 579 5.89 16.26 -16.86
C THR A 579 6.73 16.00 -18.11
N ASP A 580 7.88 16.69 -18.25
CA ASP A 580 8.85 16.54 -19.33
C ASP A 580 10.02 15.59 -18.97
N GLU A 581 9.95 14.91 -17.85
CA GLU A 581 10.96 14.01 -17.33
C GLU A 581 10.44 12.57 -17.23
N LEU A 582 11.37 11.62 -17.20
CA LEU A 582 11.14 10.20 -16.94
C LEU A 582 12.11 9.72 -15.87
N LEU A 583 11.65 8.77 -15.07
CA LEU A 583 12.51 8.00 -14.19
C LEU A 583 12.89 6.69 -14.87
N GLU A 584 14.15 6.49 -15.13
CA GLU A 584 14.76 5.25 -15.59
C GLU A 584 14.95 4.34 -14.37
N VAL A 585 14.32 3.18 -14.40
CA VAL A 585 14.33 2.18 -13.32
C VAL A 585 15.09 0.95 -13.82
N THR A 586 16.18 0.63 -13.13
CA THR A 586 16.99 -0.56 -13.40
C THR A 586 17.20 -1.34 -12.11
N PRO A 587 17.63 -2.60 -12.16
CA PRO A 587 17.96 -3.37 -10.95
C PRO A 587 18.98 -2.68 -10.04
N GLU A 588 19.94 -1.96 -10.61
CA GLU A 588 21.06 -1.36 -9.89
C GLU A 588 20.85 0.14 -9.60
N ASN A 589 20.24 0.89 -10.54
CA ASN A 589 20.21 2.34 -10.50
C ASN A 589 18.81 2.93 -10.75
N LEU A 590 18.60 4.14 -10.21
CA LEU A 590 17.50 5.03 -10.52
C LEU A 590 18.10 6.30 -11.15
N ARG A 591 17.72 6.61 -12.39
CA ARG A 591 18.23 7.78 -13.12
C ARG A 591 17.07 8.62 -13.64
N ILE A 592 17.13 9.92 -13.41
CA ILE A 592 16.14 10.86 -13.96
C ILE A 592 16.68 11.40 -15.28
N ARG A 593 15.82 11.49 -16.29
CA ARG A 593 16.18 12.05 -17.59
C ARG A 593 15.07 12.87 -18.20
N LYS A 594 15.40 13.73 -19.13
CA LYS A 594 14.41 14.40 -19.95
C LYS A 594 13.78 13.41 -20.95
N LYS A 595 12.49 13.59 -21.26
CA LYS A 595 11.80 12.80 -22.31
C LYS A 595 12.50 12.97 -23.67
N ILE A 596 12.88 14.20 -24.00
CA ILE A 596 13.64 14.54 -25.20
C ILE A 596 15.09 14.75 -24.78
N LEU A 597 15.98 13.83 -25.17
CA LEU A 597 17.40 13.89 -24.81
C LEU A 597 18.17 14.98 -25.57
N ASP A 598 17.83 15.22 -26.85
CA ASP A 598 18.47 16.25 -27.67
C ASP A 598 18.10 17.67 -27.23
N PRO A 599 19.07 18.53 -26.87
CA PRO A 599 18.82 19.87 -26.38
C PRO A 599 18.16 20.79 -27.41
N THR A 600 18.43 20.59 -28.71
CA THR A 600 17.83 21.39 -29.78
C THR A 600 16.36 21.05 -29.95
N LEU A 601 16.02 19.76 -29.92
CA LEU A 601 14.64 19.30 -29.99
C LEU A 601 13.85 19.72 -28.76
N ARG A 602 14.44 19.69 -27.54
CA ARG A 602 13.78 20.20 -26.32
C ARG A 602 13.39 21.67 -26.46
N LYS A 603 14.30 22.50 -26.94
CA LYS A 603 14.02 23.94 -27.17
C LYS A 603 12.91 24.17 -28.20
N ARG A 604 12.88 23.37 -29.28
CA ARG A 604 11.82 23.44 -30.32
C ARG A 604 10.46 22.96 -29.81
N ALA A 605 10.43 21.96 -28.97
CA ALA A 605 9.20 21.43 -28.39
C ALA A 605 8.53 22.38 -27.36
N GLY A 606 9.16 23.54 -27.07
CA GLY A 606 8.57 24.56 -26.21
C GLY A 606 8.67 24.25 -24.71
N TYR A 607 9.43 23.24 -24.32
CA TYR A 607 9.79 23.02 -22.91
C TYR A 607 10.75 24.14 -22.45
N LYS A 608 10.21 25.36 -22.38
CA LYS A 608 10.82 26.50 -21.69
C LYS A 608 10.19 26.54 -20.30
N LYS A 609 10.99 26.31 -19.28
CA LYS A 609 10.72 26.90 -17.96
C LYS A 609 11.54 28.14 -17.78
#